data_0f4e81f72dee70e53b54c4db4a7f3e49
#
_entry.id   0f4e81f72dee70e53b54c4db4a7f3e49
#
_cell.length_a   1.000
_cell.length_b   1.000
_cell.length_c   1.000
_cell.angle_alpha   90.00
_cell.angle_beta   90.00
_cell.angle_gamma   90.00
#
_symmetry.space_group_name_H-M   'P 1'
#
loop_
_entity.id
_entity.type
_entity.pdbx_description
1 polymer ?
#
loop_
_entity_poly.entity_id
_entity_poly.type
_entity_poly.pdbx_seq_one_letter_code
_entity_poly.pdbx_strand_id
1 'polypeptide(L)'
;MLIVDDSALMRKALKEIILTDPSLEVVGTARNGQDAIEKVHDLKPDVVTMNINMPVMDGLTSMQHILSDFPEMPVLMVSSLTEEGALTTFEALELGAFDYIAKPSGTISSNIHIVGKELIQKVKMAYKNANKRNLRNRSQRLGRATVHKKPAIQEKNDFPAGNGLSKVVVIGISTGGPGTLMEVLPMLPRDLPAALIIIQHMPPSFTSSFAKRLNAACNIPIKEAEAGDILQNGMGYLAPGGYQMVVRGEKGIIRLTSTPKTPFMPCVDVTMESVLDTFGGRRVVGVLMTGMGDDGADAMVKIRKAGGITIAEDESTAVVFGMPREAIERGGAEIVAPSYRVADEIIKAVNRG
;
A
#
# COMPACT_ATOMS: atom_id res chain seq x y z
N MET A 1 14.43 15.80 -10.76
CA MET A 1 14.52 14.97 -9.55
C MET A 1 15.94 14.80 -9.06
N LEU A 2 16.19 14.51 -7.78
CA LEU A 2 17.46 14.20 -7.16
C LEU A 2 17.58 12.69 -6.88
N ILE A 3 18.71 12.07 -7.22
CA ILE A 3 19.01 10.66 -6.93
C ILE A 3 20.03 10.57 -5.80
N VAL A 4 19.70 9.88 -4.70
CA VAL A 4 20.55 9.72 -3.52
C VAL A 4 20.83 8.25 -3.28
N ASP A 5 22.10 7.84 -3.43
CA ASP A 5 22.57 6.47 -3.17
C ASP A 5 24.09 6.52 -2.96
N ASP A 6 24.65 5.74 -2.06
CA ASP A 6 26.12 5.69 -1.81
C ASP A 6 26.86 4.97 -2.93
N SER A 7 26.22 4.02 -3.63
CA SER A 7 26.78 3.30 -4.76
C SER A 7 26.79 4.14 -6.04
N ALA A 8 27.97 4.44 -6.57
CA ALA A 8 28.11 5.15 -7.84
C ALA A 8 27.45 4.39 -9.02
N LEU A 9 27.52 3.05 -8.99
CA LEU A 9 26.91 2.20 -9.98
C LEU A 9 25.37 2.30 -9.93
N MET A 10 24.79 2.32 -8.72
CA MET A 10 23.34 2.46 -8.56
C MET A 10 22.86 3.84 -9.01
N ARG A 11 23.56 4.91 -8.63
CA ARG A 11 23.25 6.26 -9.13
C ARG A 11 23.25 6.35 -10.65
N LYS A 12 24.25 5.71 -11.31
CA LYS A 12 24.32 5.64 -12.77
C LYS A 12 23.13 4.87 -13.35
N ALA A 13 22.82 3.69 -12.80
CA ALA A 13 21.72 2.85 -13.27
C ALA A 13 20.36 3.54 -13.12
N LEU A 14 20.07 4.13 -11.95
CA LEU A 14 18.83 4.88 -11.72
C LEU A 14 18.72 6.09 -12.66
N LYS A 15 19.84 6.80 -12.92
CA LYS A 15 19.89 7.92 -13.87
C LYS A 15 19.57 7.45 -15.28
N GLU A 16 20.16 6.34 -15.74
CA GLU A 16 19.89 5.78 -17.07
C GLU A 16 18.42 5.39 -17.22
N ILE A 17 17.82 4.75 -16.21
CA ILE A 17 16.39 4.41 -16.21
C ILE A 17 15.54 5.68 -16.32
N ILE A 18 15.77 6.68 -15.48
CA ILE A 18 14.96 7.90 -15.45
C ILE A 18 15.04 8.64 -16.79
N LEU A 19 16.21 8.70 -17.40
CA LEU A 19 16.40 9.36 -18.69
C LEU A 19 15.76 8.63 -19.87
N THR A 20 15.23 7.42 -19.70
CA THR A 20 14.41 6.76 -20.74
C THR A 20 13.05 7.44 -20.91
N ASP A 21 12.61 8.24 -19.94
CA ASP A 21 11.37 9.01 -20.04
C ASP A 21 11.67 10.50 -20.26
N PRO A 22 11.32 11.07 -21.41
CA PRO A 22 11.67 12.45 -21.78
C PRO A 22 10.99 13.52 -20.91
N SER A 23 9.98 13.14 -20.12
CA SER A 23 9.30 14.07 -19.21
C SER A 23 10.02 14.19 -17.84
N LEU A 24 11.10 13.45 -17.62
CA LEU A 24 11.84 13.42 -16.36
C LEU A 24 13.28 13.92 -16.57
N GLU A 25 13.76 14.72 -15.62
CA GLU A 25 15.13 15.23 -15.59
C GLU A 25 15.80 14.90 -14.25
N VAL A 26 17.07 14.49 -14.31
CA VAL A 26 17.91 14.30 -13.13
C VAL A 26 18.74 15.57 -12.93
N VAL A 27 18.32 16.43 -12.00
CA VAL A 27 18.99 17.71 -11.71
C VAL A 27 20.26 17.54 -10.87
N GLY A 28 20.43 16.39 -10.22
CA GLY A 28 21.63 16.09 -9.44
C GLY A 28 21.65 14.68 -8.89
N THR A 29 22.79 14.30 -8.31
CA THR A 29 22.97 13.05 -7.56
C THR A 29 23.70 13.34 -6.26
N ALA A 30 23.36 12.63 -5.17
CA ALA A 30 24.03 12.73 -3.88
C ALA A 30 24.54 11.34 -3.43
N ARG A 31 25.62 11.32 -2.64
CA ARG A 31 26.33 10.09 -2.22
C ARG A 31 26.06 9.68 -0.77
N ASN A 32 25.40 10.51 0.01
CA ASN A 32 25.01 10.28 1.39
C ASN A 32 23.92 11.27 1.79
N GLY A 33 23.36 11.12 3.01
CA GLY A 33 22.28 11.96 3.49
C GLY A 33 22.63 13.42 3.65
N GLN A 34 23.87 13.75 4.07
CA GLN A 34 24.32 15.13 4.23
C GLN A 34 24.39 15.84 2.87
N ASP A 35 25.03 15.22 1.87
CA ASP A 35 25.10 15.72 0.48
C ASP A 35 23.69 15.86 -0.13
N ALA A 36 22.75 15.00 0.26
CA ALA A 36 21.36 15.09 -0.18
C ALA A 36 20.65 16.34 0.35
N ILE A 37 20.79 16.64 1.64
CA ILE A 37 20.18 17.84 2.25
C ILE A 37 20.69 19.10 1.56
N GLU A 38 22.02 19.24 1.41
CA GLU A 38 22.65 20.39 0.74
C GLU A 38 22.10 20.56 -0.69
N LYS A 39 22.04 19.47 -1.46
CA LYS A 39 21.55 19.51 -2.84
C LYS A 39 20.06 19.75 -2.98
N VAL A 40 19.24 19.34 -2.00
CA VAL A 40 17.81 19.68 -1.99
C VAL A 40 17.63 21.18 -1.83
N HIS A 41 18.41 21.83 -0.95
CA HIS A 41 18.36 23.27 -0.77
C HIS A 41 18.81 24.04 -2.02
N ASP A 42 19.90 23.57 -2.67
CA ASP A 42 20.49 24.25 -3.83
C ASP A 42 19.68 24.04 -5.10
N LEU A 43 19.30 22.78 -5.39
CA LEU A 43 18.72 22.37 -6.67
C LEU A 43 17.18 22.38 -6.68
N LYS A 44 16.55 22.38 -5.48
CA LYS A 44 15.09 22.36 -5.30
C LYS A 44 14.38 21.33 -6.21
N PRO A 45 14.74 20.04 -6.11
CA PRO A 45 14.16 19.01 -6.93
C PRO A 45 12.67 18.85 -6.63
N ASP A 46 11.88 18.42 -7.61
CA ASP A 46 10.45 18.10 -7.39
C ASP A 46 10.22 16.76 -6.70
N VAL A 47 11.18 15.83 -6.80
CA VAL A 47 11.13 14.47 -6.20
C VAL A 47 12.54 14.06 -5.82
N VAL A 48 12.67 13.35 -4.69
CA VAL A 48 13.93 12.74 -4.24
C VAL A 48 13.78 11.23 -4.19
N THR A 49 14.72 10.48 -4.81
CA THR A 49 14.89 9.06 -4.49
C THR A 49 16.00 8.91 -3.47
N MET A 50 15.75 8.14 -2.40
CA MET A 50 16.63 8.07 -1.23
C MET A 50 16.98 6.62 -0.87
N ASN A 51 18.24 6.24 -0.98
CA ASN A 51 18.74 4.99 -0.40
C ASN A 51 18.67 5.05 1.13
N ILE A 52 18.36 3.93 1.78
CA ILE A 52 18.23 3.84 3.24
C ILE A 52 19.61 3.83 3.89
N ASN A 53 20.43 2.82 3.61
CA ASN A 53 21.70 2.60 4.28
C ASN A 53 22.81 3.33 3.54
N MET A 54 23.34 4.40 4.12
CA MET A 54 24.43 5.21 3.56
C MET A 54 25.43 5.62 4.66
N PRO A 55 26.72 5.80 4.31
CA PRO A 55 27.71 6.33 5.25
C PRO A 55 27.45 7.81 5.55
N VAL A 56 28.04 8.31 6.64
CA VAL A 56 27.98 9.70 7.12
C VAL A 56 26.61 10.05 7.70
N MET A 57 25.55 9.94 6.90
CA MET A 57 24.15 10.11 7.31
C MET A 57 23.30 9.16 6.49
N ASP A 58 22.48 8.35 7.16
CA ASP A 58 21.54 7.43 6.54
C ASP A 58 20.35 8.16 5.89
N GLY A 59 19.61 7.42 5.05
CA GLY A 59 18.50 8.00 4.30
C GLY A 59 17.29 8.37 5.15
N LEU A 60 17.05 7.67 6.25
CA LEU A 60 15.93 7.96 7.14
C LEU A 60 16.14 9.30 7.86
N THR A 61 17.32 9.48 8.45
CA THR A 61 17.74 10.73 9.10
C THR A 61 17.72 11.89 8.09
N SER A 62 18.29 11.67 6.89
CA SER A 62 18.28 12.68 5.83
C SER A 62 16.87 13.09 5.41
N MET A 63 15.98 12.11 5.23
CA MET A 63 14.58 12.37 4.87
C MET A 63 13.87 13.21 5.95
N GLN A 64 14.08 12.91 7.24
CA GLN A 64 13.50 13.70 8.33
C GLN A 64 13.92 15.16 8.26
N HIS A 65 15.21 15.44 8.03
CA HIS A 65 15.70 16.80 7.84
C HIS A 65 15.07 17.47 6.61
N ILE A 66 15.04 16.76 5.46
CA ILE A 66 14.43 17.28 4.23
C ILE A 66 12.95 17.59 4.45
N LEU A 67 12.18 16.70 5.09
CA LEU A 67 10.75 16.92 5.34
C LEU A 67 10.49 17.99 6.40
N SER A 68 11.43 18.24 7.32
CA SER A 68 11.33 19.37 8.26
C SER A 68 11.38 20.71 7.52
N ASP A 69 12.28 20.85 6.55
CA ASP A 69 12.47 22.09 5.80
C ASP A 69 11.50 22.19 4.60
N PHE A 70 11.16 21.06 4.00
CA PHE A 70 10.28 20.94 2.84
C PHE A 70 9.20 19.87 3.08
N PRO A 71 8.16 20.15 3.88
CA PRO A 71 7.14 19.17 4.29
C PRO A 71 6.37 18.50 3.14
N GLU A 72 6.32 19.14 1.98
CA GLU A 72 5.63 18.64 0.79
C GLU A 72 6.56 17.94 -0.21
N MET A 73 7.86 17.81 0.10
CA MET A 73 8.84 17.15 -0.76
C MET A 73 8.55 15.65 -0.83
N PRO A 74 8.19 15.10 -1.99
CA PRO A 74 7.99 13.67 -2.09
C PRO A 74 9.34 12.94 -2.10
N VAL A 75 9.56 12.11 -1.07
CA VAL A 75 10.73 11.25 -0.96
C VAL A 75 10.30 9.81 -1.22
N LEU A 76 10.91 9.19 -2.23
CA LEU A 76 10.71 7.80 -2.62
C LEU A 76 11.89 6.98 -2.11
N MET A 77 11.65 6.09 -1.16
CA MET A 77 12.72 5.27 -0.59
C MET A 77 13.18 4.19 -1.56
N VAL A 78 14.47 3.94 -1.66
CA VAL A 78 15.05 2.85 -2.46
C VAL A 78 15.66 1.86 -1.49
N SER A 79 15.03 0.70 -1.32
CA SER A 79 15.32 -0.26 -0.24
C SER A 79 15.84 -1.58 -0.76
N SER A 80 16.76 -2.21 -0.01
CA SER A 80 17.17 -3.59 -0.25
C SER A 80 16.03 -4.58 0.05
N LEU A 81 16.03 -5.73 -0.63
CA LEU A 81 15.05 -6.81 -0.44
C LEU A 81 15.35 -7.68 0.80
N THR A 82 15.84 -7.08 1.89
CA THR A 82 16.10 -7.76 3.16
C THR A 82 14.99 -7.47 4.17
N GLU A 83 14.83 -8.30 5.18
CA GLU A 83 13.87 -8.06 6.27
C GLU A 83 14.19 -6.77 7.04
N GLU A 84 15.47 -6.50 7.28
CA GLU A 84 15.93 -5.27 7.93
C GLU A 84 15.59 -4.04 7.06
N GLY A 85 15.84 -4.11 5.75
CA GLY A 85 15.45 -3.07 4.80
C GLY A 85 13.94 -2.82 4.78
N ALA A 86 13.13 -3.88 4.94
CA ALA A 86 11.68 -3.77 5.03
C ALA A 86 11.24 -2.99 6.29
N LEU A 87 11.82 -3.30 7.46
CA LEU A 87 11.49 -2.62 8.71
C LEU A 87 11.77 -1.12 8.63
N THR A 88 12.98 -0.76 8.17
CA THR A 88 13.37 0.65 8.01
C THR A 88 12.54 1.37 6.94
N THR A 89 12.12 0.65 5.89
CA THR A 89 11.22 1.19 4.87
C THR A 89 9.85 1.54 5.45
N PHE A 90 9.27 0.68 6.28
CA PHE A 90 7.99 0.98 6.93
C PHE A 90 8.11 2.15 7.91
N GLU A 91 9.23 2.27 8.62
CA GLU A 91 9.51 3.43 9.46
C GLU A 91 9.58 4.72 8.62
N ALA A 92 10.25 4.69 7.48
CA ALA A 92 10.29 5.83 6.56
C ALA A 92 8.89 6.23 6.07
N LEU A 93 8.03 5.26 5.74
CA LEU A 93 6.66 5.54 5.31
C LEU A 93 5.82 6.21 6.42
N GLU A 94 5.98 5.79 7.69
CA GLU A 94 5.33 6.43 8.84
C GLU A 94 5.83 7.86 9.09
N LEU A 95 7.10 8.11 8.81
CA LEU A 95 7.73 9.42 8.94
C LEU A 95 7.43 10.35 7.75
N GLY A 96 6.70 9.88 6.74
CA GLY A 96 6.21 10.71 5.65
C GLY A 96 6.84 10.45 4.29
N ALA A 97 7.61 9.37 4.09
CA ALA A 97 8.00 8.95 2.75
C ALA A 97 6.76 8.72 1.89
N PHE A 98 6.85 9.12 0.62
CA PHE A 98 5.74 8.96 -0.32
C PHE A 98 5.43 7.49 -0.59
N ASP A 99 6.46 6.71 -0.89
CA ASP A 99 6.41 5.26 -1.16
C ASP A 99 7.84 4.71 -1.19
N TYR A 100 8.00 3.44 -1.56
CA TYR A 100 9.30 2.82 -1.70
C TYR A 100 9.41 2.04 -3.01
N ILE A 101 10.67 1.74 -3.39
CA ILE A 101 11.03 0.84 -4.47
C ILE A 101 12.04 -0.17 -3.93
N ALA A 102 11.79 -1.43 -4.21
CA ALA A 102 12.75 -2.48 -3.90
C ALA A 102 13.92 -2.43 -4.90
N LYS A 103 15.16 -2.42 -4.40
CA LYS A 103 16.35 -2.53 -5.26
C LYS A 103 16.31 -3.83 -6.03
N PRO A 104 16.68 -3.83 -7.33
CA PRO A 104 16.77 -5.08 -8.08
C PRO A 104 17.83 -5.99 -7.45
N SER A 105 17.45 -7.24 -7.15
CA SER A 105 18.39 -8.27 -6.68
C SER A 105 19.14 -8.89 -7.86
N GLY A 106 20.44 -9.13 -7.71
CA GLY A 106 21.30 -9.78 -8.70
C GLY A 106 22.02 -8.83 -9.67
N THR A 107 22.66 -9.40 -10.70
CA THR A 107 23.32 -8.62 -11.75
C THR A 107 22.33 -7.65 -12.39
N ILE A 108 22.65 -6.38 -12.39
CA ILE A 108 21.82 -5.21 -12.75
C ILE A 108 21.05 -5.34 -14.07
N SER A 109 21.39 -6.31 -14.93
CA SER A 109 20.99 -6.32 -16.32
C SER A 109 19.64 -6.97 -16.66
N SER A 110 19.08 -7.89 -15.88
CA SER A 110 17.86 -8.61 -16.29
C SER A 110 16.55 -8.08 -15.70
N ASN A 111 16.58 -7.55 -14.48
CA ASN A 111 15.38 -7.07 -13.78
C ASN A 111 15.23 -5.53 -13.80
N ILE A 112 16.22 -4.83 -14.34
CA ILE A 112 16.26 -3.37 -14.32
C ILE A 112 15.11 -2.72 -15.11
N HIS A 113 14.64 -3.39 -16.18
CA HIS A 113 13.52 -2.87 -16.98
C HIS A 113 12.18 -2.93 -16.26
N ILE A 114 11.95 -3.94 -15.40
CA ILE A 114 10.70 -4.06 -14.63
C ILE A 114 10.68 -3.00 -13.53
N VAL A 115 11.76 -2.95 -12.75
CA VAL A 115 11.94 -1.93 -11.70
C VAL A 115 11.97 -0.52 -12.29
N GLY A 116 12.49 -0.37 -13.51
CA GLY A 116 12.55 0.91 -14.21
C GLY A 116 11.18 1.49 -14.52
N LYS A 117 10.24 0.69 -15.01
CA LYS A 117 8.87 1.13 -15.25
C LYS A 117 8.19 1.56 -13.95
N GLU A 118 8.32 0.76 -12.88
CA GLU A 118 7.77 1.07 -11.57
C GLU A 118 8.36 2.37 -11.01
N LEU A 119 9.69 2.55 -11.10
CA LEU A 119 10.38 3.76 -10.65
C LEU A 119 9.84 5.00 -11.35
N ILE A 120 9.81 5.00 -12.69
CA ILE A 120 9.32 6.13 -13.49
C ILE A 120 7.87 6.47 -13.12
N GLN A 121 7.02 5.48 -12.99
CA GLN A 121 5.63 5.66 -12.63
C GLN A 121 5.47 6.25 -11.22
N LYS A 122 6.18 5.70 -10.21
CA LYS A 122 6.14 6.21 -8.84
C LYS A 122 6.70 7.64 -8.74
N VAL A 123 7.77 7.97 -9.46
CA VAL A 123 8.30 9.34 -9.53
C VAL A 123 7.26 10.31 -10.10
N LYS A 124 6.60 9.97 -11.22
CA LYS A 124 5.54 10.80 -11.79
C LYS A 124 4.35 10.98 -10.86
N MET A 125 3.98 9.94 -10.13
CA MET A 125 2.89 10.00 -9.16
C MET A 125 3.27 10.83 -7.93
N ALA A 126 4.49 10.69 -7.43
CA ALA A 126 5.03 11.50 -6.35
C ALA A 126 4.95 12.99 -6.68
N TYR A 127 5.38 13.37 -7.87
CA TYR A 127 5.28 14.76 -8.38
C TYR A 127 3.83 15.25 -8.47
N LYS A 128 2.92 14.44 -9.07
CA LYS A 128 1.50 14.80 -9.19
C LYS A 128 0.82 14.98 -7.84
N ASN A 129 1.16 14.13 -6.88
CA ASN A 129 0.58 14.16 -5.54
C ASN A 129 1.04 15.41 -4.75
N ALA A 130 2.34 15.75 -4.80
CA ALA A 130 2.86 16.97 -4.20
C ALA A 130 2.14 18.22 -4.73
N ASN A 131 1.93 18.31 -6.03
CA ASN A 131 1.19 19.43 -6.64
C ASN A 131 -0.29 19.48 -6.19
N LYS A 132 -0.96 18.33 -6.04
CA LYS A 132 -2.33 18.26 -5.50
C LYS A 132 -2.39 18.75 -4.05
N ARG A 133 -1.46 18.32 -3.20
CA ARG A 133 -1.34 18.77 -1.79
C ARG A 133 -1.10 20.27 -1.70
N ASN A 134 -0.20 20.81 -2.50
CA ASN A 134 0.07 22.26 -2.57
C ASN A 134 -1.17 23.09 -2.97
N LEU A 135 -1.96 22.61 -3.93
CA LEU A 135 -3.21 23.28 -4.32
C LEU A 135 -4.26 23.20 -3.22
N ARG A 136 -4.38 22.09 -2.49
CA ARG A 136 -5.31 21.91 -1.37
C ARG A 136 -4.91 22.75 -0.16
N ASN A 137 -3.64 22.76 0.21
CA ASN A 137 -3.14 23.57 1.33
C ASN A 137 -3.35 25.07 1.07
N ARG A 138 -3.30 25.51 -0.19
CA ARG A 138 -3.70 26.88 -0.57
C ARG A 138 -5.20 27.15 -0.36
N SER A 139 -6.07 26.16 -0.60
CA SER A 139 -7.52 26.30 -0.39
C SER A 139 -7.97 26.05 1.06
N GLN A 140 -7.26 25.22 1.83
CA GLN A 140 -7.59 24.88 3.23
C GLN A 140 -7.04 25.86 4.29
N ARG A 141 -6.16 26.80 3.92
CA ARG A 141 -5.83 27.93 4.82
C ARG A 141 -7.06 28.76 5.24
N LEU A 142 -8.24 28.44 4.73
CA LEU A 142 -9.55 29.01 5.06
C LEU A 142 -10.46 28.10 5.91
N GLY A 143 -10.04 26.91 6.32
CA GLY A 143 -10.88 26.01 7.13
C GLY A 143 -10.05 25.05 8.00
N ARG A 144 -10.23 25.15 9.31
CA ARG A 144 -9.56 24.33 10.35
C ARG A 144 -9.87 22.85 10.17
N ALA A 145 -8.84 22.01 10.07
CA ALA A 145 -8.94 20.55 10.14
C ALA A 145 -9.12 20.09 11.59
N THR A 146 -10.09 19.22 11.83
CA THR A 146 -10.29 18.51 13.10
C THR A 146 -9.35 17.31 13.19
N VAL A 147 -8.50 17.30 14.19
CA VAL A 147 -7.60 16.18 14.54
C VAL A 147 -8.43 15.06 15.16
N HIS A 148 -8.48 13.88 14.52
CA HIS A 148 -9.07 12.70 15.13
C HIS A 148 -8.13 12.09 16.17
N LYS A 149 -8.64 11.92 17.41
CA LYS A 149 -7.95 11.20 18.49
C LYS A 149 -7.83 9.72 18.17
N LYS A 150 -6.62 9.16 18.35
CA LYS A 150 -6.38 7.69 18.34
C LYS A 150 -7.27 7.01 19.39
N PRO A 151 -8.00 5.94 19.06
CA PRO A 151 -8.68 5.12 20.07
C PRO A 151 -7.66 4.39 20.95
N ALA A 152 -8.00 4.23 22.22
CA ALA A 152 -7.19 3.50 23.18
C ALA A 152 -7.20 2.00 22.87
N ILE A 153 -6.03 1.37 22.89
CA ILE A 153 -5.82 -0.08 22.71
C ILE A 153 -6.49 -0.81 23.87
N GLN A 154 -7.48 -1.66 23.59
CA GLN A 154 -8.11 -2.56 24.56
C GLN A 154 -7.34 -3.87 24.64
N GLU A 155 -7.19 -4.40 25.89
CA GLU A 155 -6.46 -5.64 26.16
C GLU A 155 -7.05 -6.86 25.45
N LYS A 156 -6.14 -7.76 25.07
CA LYS A 156 -6.44 -8.99 24.30
C LYS A 156 -7.14 -10.05 25.18
N ASN A 157 -8.46 -10.15 25.12
CA ASN A 157 -9.21 -11.27 25.66
C ASN A 157 -9.63 -12.24 24.57
N ASP A 158 -9.68 -13.55 24.91
CA ASP A 158 -9.95 -14.66 24.00
C ASP A 158 -11.26 -14.53 23.22
N PHE A 159 -11.22 -15.01 21.96
CA PHE A 159 -12.37 -14.97 21.04
C PHE A 159 -13.47 -15.95 21.50
N PRO A 160 -14.74 -15.55 21.47
CA PRO A 160 -15.81 -16.54 21.50
C PRO A 160 -15.80 -17.28 20.14
N ALA A 161 -15.61 -18.58 20.19
CA ALA A 161 -15.83 -19.49 19.08
C ALA A 161 -17.34 -19.48 18.74
N GLY A 162 -17.75 -18.51 17.92
CA GLY A 162 -19.14 -18.33 17.48
C GLY A 162 -19.33 -18.83 16.06
N ASN A 163 -20.34 -19.63 15.90
CA ASN A 163 -20.98 -20.17 14.71
C ASN A 163 -20.59 -19.54 13.36
N GLY A 164 -19.71 -20.21 12.61
CA GLY A 164 -19.53 -20.02 11.18
C GLY A 164 -19.03 -18.65 10.72
N LEU A 165 -18.30 -18.61 9.63
CA LEU A 165 -17.86 -17.38 8.98
C LEU A 165 -19.07 -16.61 8.42
N SER A 166 -19.31 -15.38 8.89
CA SER A 166 -20.47 -14.58 8.49
C SER A 166 -20.26 -13.89 7.15
N LYS A 167 -19.21 -13.06 7.06
CA LYS A 167 -18.83 -12.32 5.85
C LYS A 167 -17.31 -12.35 5.66
N VAL A 168 -16.89 -12.02 4.47
CA VAL A 168 -15.45 -11.85 4.12
C VAL A 168 -15.26 -10.47 3.53
N VAL A 169 -14.39 -9.68 4.14
CA VAL A 169 -13.93 -8.39 3.62
C VAL A 169 -12.63 -8.62 2.87
N VAL A 170 -12.56 -8.20 1.62
CA VAL A 170 -11.35 -8.34 0.78
C VAL A 170 -10.88 -6.95 0.37
N ILE A 171 -9.70 -6.56 0.85
CA ILE A 171 -9.10 -5.25 0.59
C ILE A 171 -7.98 -5.39 -0.43
N GLY A 172 -8.10 -4.73 -1.57
CA GLY A 172 -7.04 -4.57 -2.58
C GLY A 172 -6.42 -3.19 -2.48
N ILE A 173 -5.07 -3.13 -2.46
CA ILE A 173 -4.33 -1.88 -2.28
C ILE A 173 -2.90 -2.00 -2.83
N SER A 174 -2.28 -0.88 -3.23
CA SER A 174 -0.94 -0.87 -3.83
C SER A 174 -0.11 0.35 -3.37
N THR A 175 0.26 1.24 -4.28
CA THR A 175 1.07 2.45 -4.01
C THR A 175 0.40 3.34 -2.96
N GLY A 176 1.17 3.73 -1.92
CA GLY A 176 0.67 4.44 -0.75
C GLY A 176 -0.10 3.55 0.24
N GLY A 177 -0.30 2.27 -0.13
CA GLY A 177 -1.09 1.31 0.64
C GLY A 177 -0.61 1.06 2.06
N PRO A 178 0.69 0.85 2.31
CA PRO A 178 1.16 0.57 3.67
C PRO A 178 0.78 1.68 4.66
N GLY A 179 0.95 2.94 4.30
CA GLY A 179 0.52 4.07 5.14
C GLY A 179 -0.99 4.10 5.35
N THR A 180 -1.75 3.95 4.26
CA THR A 180 -3.22 3.96 4.31
C THR A 180 -3.79 2.79 5.15
N LEU A 181 -3.21 1.59 5.05
CA LEU A 181 -3.62 0.45 5.89
C LEU A 181 -3.36 0.70 7.38
N MET A 182 -2.24 1.36 7.72
CA MET A 182 -1.92 1.77 9.09
C MET A 182 -2.87 2.84 9.65
N GLU A 183 -3.56 3.59 8.80
CA GLU A 183 -4.61 4.53 9.21
C GLU A 183 -5.98 3.86 9.35
N VAL A 184 -6.36 2.99 8.42
CA VAL A 184 -7.70 2.43 8.30
C VAL A 184 -7.92 1.21 9.20
N LEU A 185 -7.01 0.24 9.19
CA LEU A 185 -7.21 -1.04 9.89
C LEU A 185 -7.28 -0.93 11.41
N PRO A 186 -6.53 -0.04 12.10
CA PRO A 186 -6.67 0.16 13.53
C PRO A 186 -8.05 0.66 13.97
N MET A 187 -8.85 1.23 13.05
CA MET A 187 -10.21 1.69 13.33
C MET A 187 -11.24 0.55 13.32
N LEU A 188 -10.89 -0.62 12.80
CA LEU A 188 -11.77 -1.79 12.81
C LEU A 188 -11.86 -2.38 14.22
N PRO A 189 -13.07 -2.73 14.71
CA PRO A 189 -13.25 -3.29 16.03
C PRO A 189 -12.75 -4.74 16.07
N ARG A 190 -12.31 -5.18 17.24
CA ARG A 190 -11.79 -6.54 17.46
C ARG A 190 -12.82 -7.64 17.17
N ASP A 191 -14.06 -7.38 17.48
CA ASP A 191 -15.21 -8.28 17.34
C ASP A 191 -15.90 -8.18 15.98
N LEU A 192 -15.19 -7.70 14.96
CA LEU A 192 -15.72 -7.61 13.59
C LEU A 192 -16.26 -9.00 13.15
N PRO A 193 -17.55 -9.15 12.83
CA PRO A 193 -18.13 -10.45 12.46
C PRO A 193 -17.80 -10.81 10.99
N ALA A 194 -16.53 -10.69 10.61
CA ALA A 194 -16.02 -11.00 9.28
C ALA A 194 -14.54 -11.42 9.34
N ALA A 195 -14.11 -12.26 8.41
CA ALA A 195 -12.70 -12.43 8.11
C ALA A 195 -12.22 -11.28 7.23
N LEU A 196 -10.98 -10.82 7.45
CA LEU A 196 -10.36 -9.77 6.68
C LEU A 196 -9.22 -10.35 5.82
N ILE A 197 -9.30 -10.18 4.51
CA ILE A 197 -8.27 -10.54 3.55
C ILE A 197 -7.67 -9.24 3.01
N ILE A 198 -6.34 -9.13 3.04
CA ILE A 198 -5.62 -7.94 2.62
C ILE A 198 -4.66 -8.32 1.50
N ILE A 199 -4.81 -7.71 0.33
CA ILE A 199 -3.95 -7.88 -0.82
C ILE A 199 -3.22 -6.57 -1.06
N GLN A 200 -1.98 -6.50 -0.59
CA GLN A 200 -1.05 -5.41 -0.84
C GLN A 200 -0.03 -5.85 -1.89
N HIS A 201 0.10 -5.13 -2.99
CA HIS A 201 1.19 -5.37 -3.93
C HIS A 201 2.53 -5.07 -3.24
N MET A 202 3.27 -6.13 -2.91
CA MET A 202 4.48 -6.03 -2.11
C MET A 202 5.42 -7.22 -2.37
N PRO A 203 6.76 -7.03 -2.37
CA PRO A 203 7.70 -8.12 -2.50
C PRO A 203 7.62 -9.13 -1.35
N PRO A 204 7.98 -10.41 -1.59
CA PRO A 204 7.91 -11.47 -0.56
C PRO A 204 8.66 -11.16 0.73
N SER A 205 9.81 -10.48 0.64
CA SER A 205 10.64 -10.12 1.81
C SER A 205 10.01 -9.06 2.71
N PHE A 206 8.93 -8.40 2.26
CA PHE A 206 8.27 -7.32 2.99
C PHE A 206 6.97 -7.77 3.68
N THR A 207 6.27 -8.76 3.13
CA THR A 207 4.92 -9.11 3.58
C THR A 207 4.88 -9.63 5.02
N SER A 208 5.86 -10.46 5.43
CA SER A 208 5.93 -10.97 6.81
C SER A 208 6.16 -9.84 7.83
N SER A 209 7.13 -8.96 7.56
CA SER A 209 7.40 -7.80 8.43
C SER A 209 6.21 -6.84 8.49
N PHE A 210 5.51 -6.64 7.38
CA PHE A 210 4.32 -5.79 7.32
C PHE A 210 3.15 -6.40 8.10
N ALA A 211 2.91 -7.71 7.98
CA ALA A 211 1.88 -8.40 8.78
C ALA A 211 2.11 -8.25 10.29
N LYS A 212 3.36 -8.42 10.75
CA LYS A 212 3.73 -8.19 12.16
C LYS A 212 3.44 -6.76 12.60
N ARG A 213 3.75 -5.78 11.75
CA ARG A 213 3.50 -4.37 12.03
C ARG A 213 2.00 -4.04 12.10
N LEU A 214 1.21 -4.52 11.15
CA LEU A 214 -0.24 -4.39 11.20
C LEU A 214 -0.82 -5.04 12.45
N ASN A 215 -0.35 -6.24 12.81
CA ASN A 215 -0.79 -6.94 14.02
C ASN A 215 -0.50 -6.16 15.31
N ALA A 216 0.61 -5.43 15.35
CA ALA A 216 0.97 -4.59 16.50
C ALA A 216 0.10 -3.32 16.60
N ALA A 217 -0.37 -2.79 15.47
CA ALA A 217 -1.11 -1.54 15.41
C ALA A 217 -2.64 -1.71 15.45
N CYS A 218 -3.15 -2.88 15.07
CA CYS A 218 -4.59 -3.13 14.90
C CYS A 218 -5.21 -3.83 16.09
N ASN A 219 -6.51 -3.61 16.30
CA ASN A 219 -7.30 -4.35 17.30
C ASN A 219 -7.57 -5.80 16.83
N ILE A 220 -7.78 -5.99 15.52
CA ILE A 220 -7.93 -7.32 14.90
C ILE A 220 -6.54 -7.96 14.79
N PRO A 221 -6.34 -9.22 15.23
CA PRO A 221 -5.11 -9.96 14.96
C PRO A 221 -4.90 -10.11 13.45
N ILE A 222 -3.69 -9.82 12.99
CA ILE A 222 -3.33 -9.93 11.57
C ILE A 222 -2.07 -10.79 11.43
N LYS A 223 -2.10 -11.75 10.52
CA LYS A 223 -0.93 -12.56 10.15
C LYS A 223 -0.69 -12.53 8.65
N GLU A 224 0.53 -12.84 8.24
CA GLU A 224 0.77 -13.27 6.87
C GLU A 224 0.06 -14.60 6.64
N ALA A 225 -0.66 -14.72 5.53
CA ALA A 225 -1.43 -15.92 5.23
C ALA A 225 -0.54 -17.11 4.87
N GLU A 226 -0.91 -18.28 5.36
CA GLU A 226 -0.26 -19.55 5.06
C GLU A 226 -1.22 -20.51 4.35
N ALA A 227 -0.66 -21.39 3.55
CA ALA A 227 -1.46 -22.44 2.92
C ALA A 227 -2.08 -23.35 3.99
N GLY A 228 -3.39 -23.54 3.93
CA GLY A 228 -4.15 -24.31 4.91
C GLY A 228 -4.83 -23.50 6.00
N ASP A 229 -4.54 -22.20 6.12
CA ASP A 229 -5.28 -21.32 7.01
C ASP A 229 -6.78 -21.38 6.70
N ILE A 230 -7.60 -21.40 7.74
CA ILE A 230 -9.07 -21.34 7.66
C ILE A 230 -9.51 -19.95 8.08
N LEU A 231 -10.31 -19.29 7.24
CA LEU A 231 -10.82 -17.96 7.53
C LEU A 231 -11.68 -17.95 8.80
N GLN A 232 -11.44 -16.97 9.67
CA GLN A 232 -12.16 -16.80 10.94
C GLN A 232 -12.64 -15.36 11.10
N ASN A 233 -13.80 -15.18 11.71
CA ASN A 233 -14.29 -13.85 12.08
C ASN A 233 -13.30 -13.16 13.03
N GLY A 234 -13.09 -11.85 12.84
CA GLY A 234 -12.19 -11.06 13.67
C GLY A 234 -10.70 -11.38 13.46
N MET A 235 -10.34 -12.03 12.35
CA MET A 235 -8.96 -12.36 11.99
C MET A 235 -8.61 -11.77 10.62
N GLY A 236 -7.41 -11.19 10.50
CA GLY A 236 -6.86 -10.64 9.27
C GLY A 236 -5.76 -11.52 8.67
N TYR A 237 -5.78 -11.65 7.34
CA TYR A 237 -4.84 -12.45 6.56
C TYR A 237 -4.24 -11.58 5.46
N LEU A 238 -2.94 -11.26 5.58
CA LEU A 238 -2.20 -10.54 4.54
C LEU A 238 -1.67 -11.54 3.51
N ALA A 239 -1.98 -11.33 2.25
CA ALA A 239 -1.49 -12.17 1.17
C ALA A 239 0.05 -12.10 1.04
N PRO A 240 0.77 -13.24 1.04
CA PRO A 240 2.22 -13.24 0.90
C PRO A 240 2.65 -12.84 -0.51
N GLY A 241 3.72 -12.06 -0.60
CA GLY A 241 4.32 -11.70 -1.89
C GLY A 241 4.85 -12.93 -2.65
N GLY A 242 4.84 -12.86 -3.98
CA GLY A 242 5.35 -13.93 -4.84
C GLY A 242 4.39 -15.09 -5.09
N TYR A 243 3.23 -15.10 -4.45
CA TYR A 243 2.19 -16.09 -4.63
C TYR A 243 0.84 -15.44 -4.94
N GLN A 244 -0.02 -16.19 -5.65
CA GLN A 244 -1.44 -15.89 -5.66
C GLN A 244 -2.09 -16.51 -4.43
N MET A 245 -2.89 -15.74 -3.72
CA MET A 245 -3.70 -16.24 -2.62
C MET A 245 -5.13 -16.50 -3.11
N VAL A 246 -5.61 -17.71 -2.98
CA VAL A 246 -6.97 -18.07 -3.34
C VAL A 246 -7.67 -18.76 -2.17
N VAL A 247 -8.97 -18.59 -2.07
CA VAL A 247 -9.81 -19.20 -1.04
C VAL A 247 -10.66 -20.29 -1.68
N ARG A 248 -10.75 -21.46 -1.05
CA ARG A 248 -11.50 -22.61 -1.55
C ARG A 248 -12.23 -23.34 -0.43
N GLY A 249 -13.34 -23.99 -0.80
CA GLY A 249 -14.13 -24.85 0.07
C GLY A 249 -15.01 -24.07 1.06
N GLU A 250 -16.06 -24.69 1.55
CA GLU A 250 -17.08 -24.07 2.41
C GLU A 250 -16.53 -23.45 3.70
N LYS A 251 -15.42 -23.99 4.20
CA LYS A 251 -14.73 -23.48 5.39
C LYS A 251 -13.83 -22.27 5.10
N GLY A 252 -13.64 -21.89 3.82
CA GLY A 252 -12.74 -20.79 3.46
C GLY A 252 -11.27 -21.10 3.71
N ILE A 253 -10.75 -22.16 3.09
CA ILE A 253 -9.35 -22.57 3.22
C ILE A 253 -8.48 -21.74 2.26
N ILE A 254 -7.47 -21.08 2.79
CA ILE A 254 -6.47 -20.36 2.01
C ILE A 254 -5.54 -21.34 1.30
N ARG A 255 -5.30 -21.09 0.03
CA ARG A 255 -4.30 -21.78 -0.77
C ARG A 255 -3.38 -20.77 -1.44
N LEU A 256 -2.10 -21.08 -1.45
CA LEU A 256 -1.06 -20.31 -2.14
C LEU A 256 -0.66 -21.03 -3.42
N THR A 257 -0.62 -20.33 -4.54
CA THR A 257 -0.30 -20.90 -5.84
C THR A 257 0.58 -19.95 -6.65
N SER A 258 1.36 -20.49 -7.57
CA SER A 258 2.17 -19.71 -8.53
C SER A 258 1.40 -19.41 -9.83
N THR A 259 0.12 -19.78 -9.91
CA THR A 259 -0.72 -19.58 -11.10
C THR A 259 -2.09 -18.98 -10.72
N PRO A 260 -2.72 -18.17 -11.59
CA PRO A 260 -2.18 -17.70 -12.87
C PRO A 260 -1.00 -16.76 -12.68
N LYS A 261 -0.09 -16.69 -13.66
CA LYS A 261 0.94 -15.64 -13.67
C LYS A 261 0.33 -14.33 -14.15
N THR A 262 0.33 -13.35 -13.29
CA THR A 262 -0.16 -11.99 -13.56
C THR A 262 0.97 -10.98 -13.34
N PRO A 263 0.82 -9.73 -13.76
CA PRO A 263 1.82 -8.69 -13.49
C PRO A 263 2.14 -8.51 -12.00
N PHE A 264 1.15 -8.79 -11.14
CA PHE A 264 1.28 -8.71 -9.68
C PHE A 264 1.03 -10.07 -9.02
N MET A 265 1.85 -10.40 -8.05
CA MET A 265 1.69 -11.61 -7.22
C MET A 265 1.97 -11.22 -5.77
N PRO A 266 0.94 -11.07 -4.93
CA PRO A 266 -0.47 -11.41 -5.15
C PRO A 266 -1.21 -10.44 -6.10
N CYS A 267 -2.28 -10.94 -6.76
CA CYS A 267 -3.18 -10.17 -7.61
C CYS A 267 -4.54 -10.01 -6.90
N VAL A 268 -5.07 -8.79 -6.91
CA VAL A 268 -6.33 -8.45 -6.23
C VAL A 268 -7.51 -9.14 -6.91
N ASP A 269 -7.60 -9.08 -8.24
CA ASP A 269 -8.67 -9.71 -9.00
C ASP A 269 -8.72 -11.22 -8.71
N VAL A 270 -7.58 -11.92 -8.77
CA VAL A 270 -7.51 -13.38 -8.52
C VAL A 270 -8.02 -13.75 -7.14
N THR A 271 -7.62 -12.98 -6.12
CA THR A 271 -8.06 -13.26 -4.75
C THR A 271 -9.54 -12.95 -4.55
N MET A 272 -9.99 -11.76 -4.99
CA MET A 272 -11.39 -11.34 -4.87
C MET A 272 -12.34 -12.29 -5.60
N GLU A 273 -12.00 -12.71 -6.81
CA GLU A 273 -12.80 -13.69 -7.57
C GLU A 273 -12.87 -15.03 -6.85
N SER A 274 -11.76 -15.51 -6.30
CA SER A 274 -11.74 -16.77 -5.56
C SER A 274 -12.63 -16.74 -4.31
N VAL A 275 -12.71 -15.59 -3.64
CA VAL A 275 -13.58 -15.37 -2.47
C VAL A 275 -15.04 -15.30 -2.93
N LEU A 276 -15.32 -14.59 -4.02
CA LEU A 276 -16.67 -14.51 -4.60
C LEU A 276 -17.21 -15.89 -5.01
N ASP A 277 -16.39 -16.70 -5.69
CA ASP A 277 -16.70 -18.06 -6.10
C ASP A 277 -17.01 -18.98 -4.89
N THR A 278 -16.29 -18.75 -3.78
CA THR A 278 -16.40 -19.60 -2.59
C THR A 278 -17.61 -19.26 -1.74
N PHE A 279 -17.93 -17.97 -1.56
CA PHE A 279 -18.93 -17.52 -0.59
C PHE A 279 -20.20 -16.93 -1.21
N GLY A 280 -20.15 -16.59 -2.50
CA GLY A 280 -21.22 -15.86 -3.18
C GLY A 280 -21.28 -14.39 -2.75
N GLY A 281 -21.85 -13.53 -3.61
CA GLY A 281 -21.75 -12.07 -3.46
C GLY A 281 -22.26 -11.53 -2.13
N ARG A 282 -23.42 -12.01 -1.63
CA ARG A 282 -24.04 -11.47 -0.40
C ARG A 282 -23.14 -11.57 0.86
N ARG A 283 -22.16 -12.47 0.85
CA ARG A 283 -21.20 -12.65 1.96
C ARG A 283 -19.87 -11.92 1.74
N VAL A 284 -19.71 -11.22 0.62
CA VAL A 284 -18.45 -10.58 0.25
C VAL A 284 -18.57 -9.06 0.30
N VAL A 285 -17.60 -8.42 0.96
CA VAL A 285 -17.40 -6.98 0.93
C VAL A 285 -16.08 -6.72 0.22
N GLY A 286 -16.13 -6.20 -1.00
CA GLY A 286 -14.94 -5.80 -1.77
C GLY A 286 -14.55 -4.37 -1.43
N VAL A 287 -13.29 -4.13 -1.15
CA VAL A 287 -12.73 -2.80 -0.87
C VAL A 287 -11.53 -2.57 -1.78
N LEU A 288 -11.54 -1.49 -2.54
CA LEU A 288 -10.42 -1.15 -3.42
C LEU A 288 -9.92 0.24 -3.10
N MET A 289 -8.65 0.30 -2.67
CA MET A 289 -8.04 1.51 -2.15
C MET A 289 -6.88 1.98 -3.05
N THR A 290 -6.17 3.00 -2.57
CA THR A 290 -5.07 3.63 -3.28
C THR A 290 -4.16 2.63 -3.99
N GLY A 291 -3.86 2.90 -5.23
CA GLY A 291 -2.99 2.04 -6.04
C GLY A 291 -2.97 2.45 -7.50
N MET A 292 -1.93 2.00 -8.18
CA MET A 292 -1.75 2.23 -9.60
C MET A 292 -2.34 1.10 -10.43
N GLY A 293 -2.84 1.44 -11.63
CA GLY A 293 -3.42 0.46 -12.54
C GLY A 293 -4.88 0.17 -12.22
N ASP A 294 -5.30 -1.05 -12.47
CA ASP A 294 -6.71 -1.46 -12.47
C ASP A 294 -6.95 -2.83 -11.80
N ASP A 295 -5.92 -3.44 -11.21
CA ASP A 295 -6.06 -4.73 -10.52
C ASP A 295 -7.11 -4.63 -9.40
N GLY A 296 -8.06 -5.52 -9.42
CA GLY A 296 -9.22 -5.54 -8.53
C GLY A 296 -10.47 -4.83 -9.07
N ALA A 297 -10.35 -4.01 -10.11
CA ALA A 297 -11.49 -3.29 -10.65
C ALA A 297 -12.54 -4.21 -11.30
N ASP A 298 -12.10 -5.23 -12.02
CA ASP A 298 -12.99 -6.21 -12.65
C ASP A 298 -13.66 -7.12 -11.62
N ALA A 299 -12.94 -7.54 -10.59
CA ALA A 299 -13.50 -8.31 -9.49
C ALA A 299 -14.52 -7.49 -8.69
N MET A 300 -14.30 -6.21 -8.46
CA MET A 300 -15.27 -5.29 -7.84
C MET A 300 -16.60 -5.25 -8.62
N VAL A 301 -16.53 -5.20 -9.95
CA VAL A 301 -17.72 -5.28 -10.82
C VAL A 301 -18.47 -6.61 -10.63
N LYS A 302 -17.72 -7.72 -10.58
CA LYS A 302 -18.30 -9.07 -10.38
C LYS A 302 -18.96 -9.20 -9.01
N ILE A 303 -18.27 -8.74 -7.95
CA ILE A 303 -18.81 -8.77 -6.58
C ILE A 303 -20.12 -7.97 -6.50
N ARG A 304 -20.14 -6.74 -7.05
CA ARG A 304 -21.34 -5.90 -7.06
C ARG A 304 -22.50 -6.56 -7.82
N LYS A 305 -22.24 -7.09 -9.02
CA LYS A 305 -23.25 -7.81 -9.82
C LYS A 305 -23.81 -9.05 -9.12
N ALA A 306 -23.00 -9.70 -8.29
CA ALA A 306 -23.42 -10.86 -7.49
C ALA A 306 -24.15 -10.48 -6.20
N GLY A 307 -24.42 -9.19 -5.95
CA GLY A 307 -25.11 -8.67 -4.77
C GLY A 307 -24.23 -8.48 -3.54
N GLY A 308 -22.90 -8.42 -3.73
CA GLY A 308 -21.94 -8.03 -2.70
C GLY A 308 -21.86 -6.51 -2.56
N ILE A 309 -21.33 -6.05 -1.43
CA ILE A 309 -21.11 -4.64 -1.16
C ILE A 309 -19.69 -4.27 -1.62
N THR A 310 -19.56 -3.14 -2.30
CA THR A 310 -18.26 -2.70 -2.84
C THR A 310 -17.97 -1.26 -2.43
N ILE A 311 -16.75 -1.04 -1.91
CA ILE A 311 -16.29 0.25 -1.41
C ILE A 311 -15.02 0.64 -2.17
N ALA A 312 -14.99 1.83 -2.76
CA ALA A 312 -13.78 2.39 -3.36
C ALA A 312 -13.31 3.62 -2.58
N GLU A 313 -12.00 3.78 -2.45
CA GLU A 313 -11.43 4.98 -1.85
C GLU A 313 -11.66 6.19 -2.76
N ASP A 314 -12.06 7.30 -2.14
CA ASP A 314 -12.30 8.58 -2.82
C ASP A 314 -10.99 9.24 -3.27
N GLU A 315 -11.04 9.93 -4.41
CA GLU A 315 -9.89 10.66 -4.97
C GLU A 315 -9.30 11.66 -3.96
N SER A 316 -10.11 12.10 -3.02
CA SER A 316 -9.70 13.10 -2.05
C SER A 316 -8.61 12.61 -1.09
N THR A 317 -8.52 11.33 -0.81
CA THR A 317 -7.54 10.75 0.11
C THR A 317 -6.58 9.78 -0.56
N ALA A 318 -6.99 9.18 -1.67
CA ALA A 318 -6.14 8.22 -2.37
C ALA A 318 -4.79 8.85 -2.75
N VAL A 319 -3.71 8.23 -2.26
CA VAL A 319 -2.33 8.62 -2.61
C VAL A 319 -2.15 8.51 -4.13
N VAL A 320 -2.64 7.42 -4.70
CA VAL A 320 -2.73 7.21 -6.14
C VAL A 320 -4.15 6.78 -6.50
N PHE A 321 -4.89 7.65 -7.16
CA PHE A 321 -6.26 7.38 -7.60
C PHE A 321 -6.27 6.67 -8.96
N GLY A 322 -5.77 5.43 -8.98
CA GLY A 322 -5.74 4.53 -10.15
C GLY A 322 -6.73 3.39 -9.97
N MET A 323 -6.40 2.39 -9.17
CA MET A 323 -7.26 1.23 -8.88
C MET A 323 -8.69 1.64 -8.43
N PRO A 324 -8.88 2.56 -7.49
CA PRO A 324 -10.23 2.99 -7.11
C PRO A 324 -10.98 3.67 -8.25
N ARG A 325 -10.31 4.52 -9.02
CA ARG A 325 -10.92 5.18 -10.19
C ARG A 325 -11.45 4.17 -11.19
N GLU A 326 -10.64 3.18 -11.57
CA GLU A 326 -11.05 2.14 -12.52
C GLU A 326 -12.26 1.35 -12.01
N ALA A 327 -12.30 1.01 -10.71
CA ALA A 327 -13.47 0.37 -10.12
C ALA A 327 -14.73 1.26 -10.20
N ILE A 328 -14.61 2.55 -9.95
CA ILE A 328 -15.72 3.51 -10.03
C ILE A 328 -16.20 3.66 -11.50
N GLU A 329 -15.28 3.89 -12.42
CA GLU A 329 -15.59 4.10 -13.85
C GLU A 329 -16.22 2.86 -14.50
N ARG A 330 -15.80 1.65 -14.10
CA ARG A 330 -16.40 0.37 -14.57
C ARG A 330 -17.72 0.04 -13.85
N GLY A 331 -18.17 0.87 -12.93
CA GLY A 331 -19.40 0.63 -12.15
C GLY A 331 -19.24 -0.46 -11.10
N GLY A 332 -18.04 -0.77 -10.66
CA GLY A 332 -17.73 -1.76 -9.62
C GLY A 332 -17.88 -1.22 -8.20
N ALA A 333 -17.87 0.08 -7.96
CA ALA A 333 -18.04 0.68 -6.64
C ALA A 333 -19.50 1.03 -6.36
N GLU A 334 -20.06 0.53 -5.24
CA GLU A 334 -21.37 0.95 -4.69
C GLU A 334 -21.17 2.20 -3.82
N ILE A 335 -20.13 2.19 -3.00
CA ILE A 335 -19.81 3.24 -2.03
C ILE A 335 -18.45 3.83 -2.42
N VAL A 336 -18.37 5.17 -2.46
CA VAL A 336 -17.10 5.90 -2.60
C VAL A 336 -16.90 6.70 -1.32
N ALA A 337 -15.79 6.44 -0.62
CA ALA A 337 -15.53 7.04 0.69
C ALA A 337 -14.05 7.45 0.85
N PRO A 338 -13.75 8.57 1.52
CA PRO A 338 -12.38 8.92 1.88
C PRO A 338 -11.80 7.92 2.88
N SER A 339 -10.46 7.72 2.88
CA SER A 339 -9.75 6.70 3.68
C SER A 339 -10.22 6.66 5.14
N TYR A 340 -10.34 7.84 5.78
CA TYR A 340 -10.77 7.96 7.17
C TYR A 340 -12.23 7.54 7.45
N ARG A 341 -13.02 7.21 6.41
CA ARG A 341 -14.38 6.66 6.53
C ARG A 341 -14.52 5.23 6.05
N VAL A 342 -13.49 4.69 5.38
CA VAL A 342 -13.54 3.32 4.84
C VAL A 342 -13.80 2.28 5.94
N ALA A 343 -13.19 2.43 7.11
CA ALA A 343 -13.44 1.53 8.24
C ALA A 343 -14.92 1.54 8.68
N ASP A 344 -15.53 2.73 8.79
CA ASP A 344 -16.96 2.87 9.14
C ASP A 344 -17.86 2.20 8.09
N GLU A 345 -17.54 2.36 6.81
CA GLU A 345 -18.32 1.75 5.73
C GLU A 345 -18.14 0.22 5.70
N ILE A 346 -16.94 -0.31 6.01
CA ILE A 346 -16.71 -1.74 6.20
C ILE A 346 -17.60 -2.27 7.36
N ILE A 347 -17.58 -1.61 8.52
CA ILE A 347 -18.38 -2.01 9.68
C ILE A 347 -19.88 -2.04 9.34
N LYS A 348 -20.37 -1.01 8.66
CA LYS A 348 -21.79 -0.97 8.20
C LYS A 348 -22.08 -2.09 7.21
N ALA A 349 -21.20 -2.33 6.24
CA ALA A 349 -21.38 -3.37 5.22
C ALA A 349 -21.40 -4.78 5.81
N VAL A 350 -20.55 -5.05 6.80
CA VAL A 350 -20.51 -6.35 7.49
C VAL A 350 -21.77 -6.57 8.31
N ASN A 351 -22.34 -5.53 8.92
CA ASN A 351 -23.56 -5.61 9.75
C ASN A 351 -24.87 -5.51 8.94
N ARG A 352 -24.82 -5.22 7.64
CA ARG A 352 -25.99 -5.36 6.77
C ARG A 352 -26.33 -6.84 6.63
N GLY A 353 -27.54 -7.25 7.05
CA GLY A 353 -28.07 -8.60 6.97
C GLY A 353 -28.19 -9.14 5.54
#